data_f192b32500704bc3b40fa9205489bda6
#
_entry.id   f192b32500704bc3b40fa9205489bda6
#
_cell.length_a   1.000
_cell.length_b   1.000
_cell.length_c   1.000
_cell.angle_alpha   90.00
_cell.angle_beta   90.00
_cell.angle_gamma   90.00
#
_symmetry.space_group_name_H-M   'P 1'
#
loop_
_entity.id
_entity.type
_entity.pdbx_description
1 polymer ?
#
loop_
_entity_poly.entity_id
_entity_poly.type
_entity_poly.pdbx_seq_one_letter_code
_entity_poly.pdbx_strand_id
1 'polypeptide(L)'
;YLDLMDALEEMIQSGSESGVINVADYPADAVESGMAVAVQYATEVYPVGAYAVESIDYEVGANGGLPAVAVSISYRHGAMEIRTIREVSGSGEAADEIVKALNNFDAGVVLLVDDYVTMDVTQLVRDHAEKHPEAVMETPQVTAAAYGAGSSRVVEVTFTYQTGRDALRQMQSQVKPVFDAASLYVSGDGEDHQKLSQLYAFLMERFDYKIETSITPAYSLLRHGVGDSRAFATVYAAMCRLAGLECMTVTGTHAGEPWTWNIVLDAGHYYHVDLLRCSELGGYREFTDQEMSGYVWDYTAYPECPAA
;
A
#
# COMPACT_ATOMS: atom_id res chain seq x y z
N TYR A 1 -16.26 -33.97 13.78
CA TYR A 1 -14.97 -33.30 13.82
C TYR A 1 -15.09 -31.78 14.01
N LEU A 2 -16.28 -31.19 13.79
CA LEU A 2 -16.51 -29.75 13.94
C LEU A 2 -16.17 -29.27 15.36
N ASP A 3 -16.57 -30.03 16.36
CA ASP A 3 -16.29 -29.64 17.76
C ASP A 3 -14.80 -29.63 18.10
N LEU A 4 -14.01 -30.52 17.49
CA LEU A 4 -12.56 -30.55 17.66
C LEU A 4 -11.89 -29.38 16.93
N MET A 5 -12.36 -29.05 15.73
CA MET A 5 -11.93 -27.87 14.98
C MET A 5 -12.23 -26.59 15.75
N ASP A 6 -13.46 -26.44 16.24
CA ASP A 6 -13.91 -25.28 17.01
C ASP A 6 -13.08 -25.10 18.28
N ALA A 7 -12.77 -26.19 19.00
CA ALA A 7 -11.94 -26.14 20.18
C ALA A 7 -10.52 -25.65 19.89
N LEU A 8 -9.92 -26.14 18.80
CA LEU A 8 -8.58 -25.67 18.37
C LEU A 8 -8.62 -24.22 17.91
N GLU A 9 -9.62 -23.78 17.16
CA GLU A 9 -9.79 -22.39 16.76
C GLU A 9 -9.88 -21.46 17.98
N GLU A 10 -10.67 -21.84 18.99
CA GLU A 10 -10.82 -21.06 20.21
C GLU A 10 -9.49 -20.94 20.98
N MET A 11 -8.74 -22.03 21.09
CA MET A 11 -7.40 -22.02 21.70
C MET A 11 -6.44 -21.10 20.94
N ILE A 12 -6.40 -21.20 19.61
CA ILE A 12 -5.52 -20.38 18.76
C ILE A 12 -5.92 -18.92 18.84
N GLN A 13 -7.21 -18.61 18.78
CA GLN A 13 -7.71 -17.24 18.84
C GLN A 13 -7.30 -16.52 20.13
N SER A 14 -7.25 -17.25 21.24
CA SER A 14 -6.78 -16.73 22.54
C SER A 14 -5.25 -16.80 22.71
N GLY A 15 -4.55 -17.45 21.80
CA GLY A 15 -3.10 -17.65 21.90
C GLY A 15 -2.69 -18.63 23.00
N SER A 16 -3.58 -19.58 23.34
CA SER A 16 -3.31 -20.57 24.40
C SER A 16 -2.23 -21.56 23.98
N GLU A 17 -1.23 -21.76 24.82
CA GLU A 17 -0.13 -22.71 24.57
C GLU A 17 -0.49 -24.15 24.93
N SER A 18 -1.46 -24.35 25.81
CA SER A 18 -1.92 -25.66 26.23
C SER A 18 -3.39 -25.63 26.59
N GLY A 19 -4.02 -26.78 26.50
CA GLY A 19 -5.42 -26.95 26.87
C GLY A 19 -5.83 -28.40 26.86
N VAL A 20 -7.07 -28.68 27.30
CA VAL A 20 -7.65 -30.00 27.33
C VAL A 20 -9.01 -29.95 26.61
N ILE A 21 -9.20 -30.86 25.66
CA ILE A 21 -10.47 -31.00 24.93
C ILE A 21 -11.20 -32.24 25.50
N ASN A 22 -12.42 -32.03 25.98
CA ASN A 22 -13.28 -33.10 26.43
C ASN A 22 -13.85 -33.82 25.20
N VAL A 23 -13.63 -35.15 25.12
CA VAL A 23 -14.07 -35.95 24.00
C VAL A 23 -15.00 -37.14 24.43
N ALA A 24 -15.63 -36.99 25.61
CA ALA A 24 -16.51 -38.01 26.18
C ALA A 24 -17.68 -38.36 25.23
N ASP A 25 -18.16 -37.40 24.46
CA ASP A 25 -19.28 -37.59 23.50
C ASP A 25 -18.82 -38.07 22.13
N TYR A 26 -17.54 -38.28 21.93
CA TYR A 26 -16.98 -38.78 20.68
C TYR A 26 -16.82 -40.34 20.76
N PRO A 27 -17.01 -41.04 19.64
CA PRO A 27 -16.61 -42.45 19.56
C PRO A 27 -15.10 -42.56 19.83
N ALA A 28 -14.73 -43.44 20.77
CA ALA A 28 -13.35 -43.59 21.19
C ALA A 28 -12.38 -43.94 20.05
N ASP A 29 -12.84 -44.70 19.06
CA ASP A 29 -12.06 -45.07 17.89
C ASP A 29 -11.93 -43.94 16.83
N ALA A 30 -12.72 -42.88 16.96
CA ALA A 30 -12.71 -41.74 16.05
C ALA A 30 -11.89 -40.55 16.54
N VAL A 31 -11.46 -40.51 17.80
CA VAL A 31 -10.79 -39.39 18.42
C VAL A 31 -9.42 -39.10 17.76
N GLU A 32 -8.60 -40.15 17.57
CA GLU A 32 -7.27 -40.00 16.98
C GLU A 32 -7.34 -39.47 15.56
N SER A 33 -8.18 -40.07 14.71
CA SER A 33 -8.34 -39.60 13.32
C SER A 33 -9.00 -38.22 13.25
N GLY A 34 -9.95 -37.94 14.15
CA GLY A 34 -10.60 -36.64 14.24
C GLY A 34 -9.63 -35.54 14.65
N MET A 35 -8.73 -35.81 15.60
CA MET A 35 -7.68 -34.85 15.98
C MET A 35 -6.70 -34.60 14.84
N ALA A 36 -6.30 -35.61 14.10
CA ALA A 36 -5.40 -35.43 12.96
C ALA A 36 -6.02 -34.50 11.90
N VAL A 37 -7.32 -34.70 11.60
CA VAL A 37 -8.07 -33.83 10.67
C VAL A 37 -8.19 -32.40 11.24
N ALA A 38 -8.52 -32.27 12.53
CA ALA A 38 -8.67 -30.97 13.16
C ALA A 38 -7.36 -30.18 13.21
N VAL A 39 -6.24 -30.84 13.49
CA VAL A 39 -4.90 -30.21 13.46
C VAL A 39 -4.54 -29.74 12.06
N GLN A 40 -4.78 -30.55 11.04
CA GLN A 40 -4.55 -30.15 9.66
C GLN A 40 -5.40 -28.93 9.27
N TYR A 41 -6.67 -28.94 9.61
CA TYR A 41 -7.55 -27.79 9.39
C TYR A 41 -7.03 -26.53 10.11
N ALA A 42 -6.68 -26.65 11.39
CA ALA A 42 -6.27 -25.52 12.21
C ALA A 42 -4.95 -24.89 11.76
N THR A 43 -4.08 -25.67 11.12
CA THR A 43 -2.74 -25.19 10.68
C THR A 43 -2.66 -24.84 9.20
N GLU A 44 -3.57 -25.33 8.37
CA GLU A 44 -3.52 -25.13 6.92
C GLU A 44 -4.71 -24.36 6.35
N VAL A 45 -5.90 -24.54 6.92
CA VAL A 45 -7.15 -23.97 6.40
C VAL A 45 -7.61 -22.77 7.20
N TYR A 46 -7.63 -22.88 8.51
CA TYR A 46 -8.02 -21.79 9.40
C TYR A 46 -6.97 -20.65 9.31
N PRO A 47 -7.36 -19.45 8.85
CA PRO A 47 -6.36 -18.43 8.47
C PRO A 47 -5.46 -18.00 9.63
N VAL A 48 -6.02 -17.76 10.81
CA VAL A 48 -5.23 -17.33 11.98
C VAL A 48 -4.27 -18.43 12.42
N GLY A 49 -4.71 -19.68 12.38
CA GLY A 49 -3.85 -20.83 12.69
C GLY A 49 -2.73 -21.01 11.68
N ALA A 50 -3.04 -20.91 10.41
CA ALA A 50 -2.04 -21.00 9.34
C ALA A 50 -0.97 -19.91 9.46
N TYR A 51 -1.37 -18.73 9.91
CA TYR A 51 -0.45 -17.60 10.15
C TYR A 51 0.37 -17.77 11.43
N ALA A 52 -0.31 -18.12 12.54
CA ALA A 52 0.26 -17.98 13.88
C ALA A 52 0.89 -19.24 14.45
N VAL A 53 0.45 -20.42 14.01
CA VAL A 53 0.84 -21.70 14.63
C VAL A 53 2.04 -22.31 13.92
N GLU A 54 3.05 -22.70 14.67
CA GLU A 54 4.18 -23.47 14.19
C GLU A 54 3.86 -24.97 14.19
N SER A 55 3.36 -25.50 15.31
CA SER A 55 2.98 -26.90 15.45
C SER A 55 1.94 -27.10 16.53
N ILE A 56 1.15 -28.18 16.41
CA ILE A 56 0.21 -28.65 17.40
C ILE A 56 0.54 -30.09 17.74
N ASP A 57 0.82 -30.36 19.01
CA ASP A 57 0.99 -31.70 19.54
C ASP A 57 -0.21 -32.06 20.40
N TYR A 58 -0.64 -33.30 20.39
CA TYR A 58 -1.73 -33.77 21.21
C TYR A 58 -1.51 -35.18 21.72
N GLU A 59 -2.10 -35.49 22.86
CA GLU A 59 -2.08 -36.79 23.47
C GLU A 59 -3.49 -37.18 23.91
N VAL A 60 -3.96 -38.31 23.42
CA VAL A 60 -5.27 -38.85 23.80
C VAL A 60 -5.15 -39.59 25.12
N GLY A 61 -6.00 -39.25 26.09
CA GLY A 61 -5.95 -39.83 27.43
C GLY A 61 -7.24 -39.56 28.19
N ALA A 62 -7.11 -39.22 29.48
CA ALA A 62 -8.23 -38.93 30.33
C ALA A 62 -7.91 -37.73 31.25
N ASN A 63 -8.94 -36.96 31.56
CA ASN A 63 -8.92 -35.89 32.55
C ASN A 63 -10.05 -36.09 33.57
N GLY A 64 -9.68 -36.29 34.85
CA GLY A 64 -10.66 -36.60 35.91
C GLY A 64 -11.46 -37.87 35.64
N GLY A 65 -10.87 -38.87 34.98
CA GLY A 65 -11.53 -40.15 34.67
C GLY A 65 -12.40 -40.12 33.41
N LEU A 66 -12.51 -38.98 32.72
CA LEU A 66 -13.24 -38.83 31.45
C LEU A 66 -12.28 -38.76 30.24
N PRO A 67 -12.68 -39.34 29.11
CA PRO A 67 -11.87 -39.23 27.89
C PRO A 67 -11.58 -37.78 27.51
N ALA A 68 -10.32 -37.46 27.28
CA ALA A 68 -9.89 -36.10 26.94
C ALA A 68 -8.63 -36.14 26.07
N VAL A 69 -8.38 -35.06 25.38
CA VAL A 69 -7.16 -34.82 24.59
C VAL A 69 -6.40 -33.64 25.21
N ALA A 70 -5.16 -33.90 25.61
CA ALA A 70 -4.24 -32.84 26.02
C ALA A 70 -3.60 -32.23 24.77
N VAL A 71 -3.67 -30.92 24.62
CA VAL A 71 -3.19 -30.20 23.44
C VAL A 71 -2.08 -29.23 23.87
N SER A 72 -1.03 -29.16 23.07
CA SER A 72 0.09 -28.23 23.23
C SER A 72 0.35 -27.54 21.89
N ILE A 73 0.35 -26.20 21.90
CA ILE A 73 0.49 -25.40 20.67
C ILE A 73 1.75 -24.55 20.77
N SER A 74 2.62 -24.69 19.76
CA SER A 74 3.77 -23.81 19.55
C SER A 74 3.41 -22.76 18.51
N TYR A 75 3.70 -21.50 18.80
CA TYR A 75 3.36 -20.37 17.96
C TYR A 75 4.59 -19.73 17.32
N ARG A 76 4.46 -19.35 16.04
CA ARG A 76 5.36 -18.40 15.38
C ARG A 76 5.00 -16.96 15.76
N HIS A 77 3.69 -16.72 15.96
CA HIS A 77 3.13 -15.43 16.35
C HIS A 77 2.22 -15.65 17.56
N GLY A 78 2.56 -15.04 18.67
CA GLY A 78 1.87 -15.27 19.93
C GLY A 78 0.57 -14.48 20.10
N ALA A 79 0.00 -14.56 21.31
CA ALA A 79 -1.30 -13.97 21.63
C ALA A 79 -1.37 -12.47 21.34
N MET A 80 -0.30 -11.71 21.60
CA MET A 80 -0.28 -10.26 21.33
C MET A 80 -0.32 -9.95 19.84
N GLU A 81 0.40 -10.71 19.04
CA GLU A 81 0.39 -10.55 17.58
C GLU A 81 -0.96 -10.95 16.98
N ILE A 82 -1.56 -12.02 17.47
CA ILE A 82 -2.91 -12.45 17.04
C ILE A 82 -3.95 -11.36 17.33
N ARG A 83 -3.86 -10.69 18.49
CA ARG A 83 -4.77 -9.58 18.82
C ARG A 83 -4.63 -8.37 17.91
N THR A 84 -3.47 -8.16 17.32
CA THR A 84 -3.21 -7.03 16.43
C THR A 84 -3.69 -7.26 15.00
N ILE A 85 -4.14 -8.47 14.66
CA ILE A 85 -4.73 -8.76 13.36
C ILE A 85 -6.01 -7.94 13.21
N ARG A 86 -6.10 -7.16 12.13
CA ARG A 86 -7.29 -6.35 11.83
C ARG A 86 -8.16 -7.10 10.85
N GLU A 87 -9.45 -7.20 11.16
CA GLU A 87 -10.43 -7.80 10.26
C GLU A 87 -10.95 -6.75 9.29
N VAL A 88 -10.96 -7.08 8.01
CA VAL A 88 -11.45 -6.23 6.92
C VAL A 88 -12.35 -7.06 5.98
N SER A 89 -13.31 -6.41 5.33
CA SER A 89 -14.33 -7.09 4.53
C SER A 89 -14.05 -7.09 3.04
N GLY A 90 -12.81 -7.15 2.62
CA GLY A 90 -12.46 -7.30 1.21
C GLY A 90 -11.22 -6.53 0.82
N SER A 91 -10.89 -6.61 -0.47
CA SER A 91 -9.64 -6.04 -1.01
C SER A 91 -9.57 -4.51 -0.91
N GLY A 92 -10.70 -3.82 -1.00
CA GLY A 92 -10.73 -2.35 -0.89
C GLY A 92 -10.35 -1.88 0.51
N GLU A 93 -10.94 -2.46 1.55
CA GLU A 93 -10.58 -2.15 2.94
C GLU A 93 -9.16 -2.61 3.28
N ALA A 94 -8.74 -3.75 2.72
CA ALA A 94 -7.37 -4.23 2.88
C ALA A 94 -6.37 -3.23 2.29
N ALA A 95 -6.63 -2.71 1.10
CA ALA A 95 -5.81 -1.68 0.47
C ALA A 95 -5.72 -0.42 1.33
N ASP A 96 -6.84 0.04 1.91
CA ASP A 96 -6.87 1.21 2.78
C ASP A 96 -6.01 1.03 4.04
N GLU A 97 -6.05 -0.14 4.65
CA GLU A 97 -5.22 -0.45 5.83
C GLU A 97 -3.73 -0.55 5.49
N ILE A 98 -3.39 -1.10 4.34
CA ILE A 98 -2.01 -1.15 3.85
C ILE A 98 -1.47 0.27 3.62
N VAL A 99 -2.27 1.13 3.01
CA VAL A 99 -1.92 2.55 2.77
C VAL A 99 -1.75 3.30 4.08
N LYS A 100 -2.59 3.08 5.08
CA LYS A 100 -2.42 3.68 6.42
C LYS A 100 -1.09 3.28 7.06
N ALA A 101 -0.73 2.00 6.98
CA ALA A 101 0.53 1.52 7.51
C ALA A 101 1.73 2.15 6.79
N LEU A 102 1.63 2.30 5.48
CA LEU A 102 2.65 2.96 4.66
C LEU A 102 2.80 4.44 5.03
N ASN A 103 1.70 5.16 5.20
CA ASN A 103 1.70 6.57 5.58
C ASN A 103 2.26 6.81 6.99
N ASN A 104 2.17 5.83 7.88
CA ASN A 104 2.70 5.89 9.24
C ASN A 104 4.14 5.39 9.35
N PHE A 105 4.75 4.96 8.27
CA PHE A 105 6.07 4.32 8.26
C PHE A 105 6.13 3.08 9.17
N ASP A 106 5.03 2.33 9.25
CA ASP A 106 4.98 1.07 10.01
C ASP A 106 5.84 0.01 9.32
N ALA A 107 6.33 -0.94 10.10
CA ALA A 107 7.12 -2.06 9.57
C ALA A 107 6.26 -3.08 8.80
N GLY A 108 4.95 -2.99 8.91
CA GLY A 108 4.02 -3.85 8.22
C GLY A 108 2.62 -3.81 8.83
N VAL A 109 1.76 -4.65 8.32
CA VAL A 109 0.39 -4.81 8.80
C VAL A 109 -0.08 -6.23 8.56
N VAL A 110 -0.87 -6.77 9.47
CA VAL A 110 -1.48 -8.10 9.35
C VAL A 110 -2.98 -7.96 9.37
N LEU A 111 -3.64 -8.49 8.34
CA LEU A 111 -5.08 -8.35 8.12
C LEU A 111 -5.73 -9.73 7.99
N LEU A 112 -6.92 -9.88 8.58
CA LEU A 112 -7.83 -10.97 8.24
C LEU A 112 -8.80 -10.43 7.20
N VAL A 113 -8.68 -10.91 5.97
CA VAL A 113 -9.43 -10.41 4.82
C VAL A 113 -10.54 -11.39 4.47
N ASP A 114 -11.79 -10.99 4.68
CA ASP A 114 -12.95 -11.72 4.20
C ASP A 114 -13.11 -11.47 2.70
N ASP A 115 -13.68 -12.44 1.99
CA ASP A 115 -13.83 -12.38 0.52
C ASP A 115 -12.49 -12.04 -0.17
N TYR A 116 -11.44 -12.74 0.24
CA TYR A 116 -10.10 -12.51 -0.26
C TYR A 116 -9.99 -12.74 -1.76
N VAL A 117 -9.42 -11.75 -2.43
CA VAL A 117 -9.01 -11.81 -3.83
C VAL A 117 -7.52 -11.47 -3.87
N THR A 118 -6.75 -12.22 -4.65
CA THR A 118 -5.33 -11.95 -4.82
C THR A 118 -5.10 -10.51 -5.26
N MET A 119 -4.24 -9.78 -4.54
CA MET A 119 -3.89 -8.40 -4.85
C MET A 119 -2.38 -8.26 -4.98
N ASP A 120 -1.96 -7.40 -5.91
CA ASP A 120 -0.56 -7.04 -6.08
C ASP A 120 -0.21 -5.92 -5.11
N VAL A 121 0.25 -6.29 -3.91
CA VAL A 121 0.59 -5.33 -2.85
C VAL A 121 1.79 -4.48 -3.23
N THR A 122 2.76 -5.05 -3.93
CA THR A 122 3.93 -4.29 -4.40
C THR A 122 3.51 -3.16 -5.33
N GLN A 123 2.60 -3.43 -6.26
CA GLN A 123 2.08 -2.41 -7.18
C GLN A 123 1.24 -1.37 -6.44
N LEU A 124 0.41 -1.79 -5.49
CA LEU A 124 -0.36 -0.87 -4.65
C LEU A 124 0.55 0.13 -3.91
N VAL A 125 1.61 -0.37 -3.29
CA VAL A 125 2.57 0.47 -2.55
C VAL A 125 3.31 1.42 -3.49
N ARG A 126 3.74 0.92 -4.64
CA ARG A 126 4.43 1.73 -5.66
C ARG A 126 3.55 2.85 -6.18
N ASP A 127 2.31 2.53 -6.54
CA ASP A 127 1.35 3.53 -7.05
C ASP A 127 1.03 4.59 -5.99
N HIS A 128 0.83 4.17 -4.74
CA HIS A 128 0.57 5.11 -3.65
C HIS A 128 1.78 6.02 -3.39
N ALA A 129 2.98 5.48 -3.38
CA ALA A 129 4.20 6.26 -3.19
C ALA A 129 4.41 7.30 -4.30
N GLU A 130 4.15 6.93 -5.55
CA GLU A 130 4.25 7.85 -6.68
C GLU A 130 3.22 8.98 -6.63
N LYS A 131 1.99 8.67 -6.17
CA LYS A 131 0.91 9.66 -6.09
C LYS A 131 0.99 10.55 -4.85
N HIS A 132 1.68 10.12 -3.81
CA HIS A 132 1.68 10.80 -2.51
C HIS A 132 3.10 11.08 -1.97
N PRO A 133 3.89 11.87 -2.71
CA PRO A 133 5.21 12.27 -2.23
C PRO A 133 5.17 13.15 -0.97
N GLU A 134 4.02 13.72 -0.64
CA GLU A 134 3.78 14.44 0.60
C GLU A 134 3.74 13.53 1.82
N ALA A 135 3.43 12.25 1.64
CA ALA A 135 3.28 11.28 2.71
C ALA A 135 4.40 10.23 2.73
N VAL A 136 4.81 9.74 1.56
CA VAL A 136 5.77 8.63 1.44
C VAL A 136 7.14 9.19 1.07
N MET A 137 8.06 9.15 2.04
CA MET A 137 9.43 9.68 1.87
C MET A 137 10.37 8.68 1.22
N GLU A 138 10.10 7.41 1.39
CA GLU A 138 10.85 6.31 0.79
C GLU A 138 9.86 5.22 0.41
N THR A 139 10.00 4.65 -0.79
CA THR A 139 9.24 3.46 -1.18
C THR A 139 9.93 2.23 -0.58
N PRO A 140 9.31 1.53 0.39
CA PRO A 140 9.94 0.37 1.00
C PRO A 140 9.98 -0.83 0.06
N GLN A 141 10.84 -1.79 0.36
CA GLN A 141 10.68 -3.14 -0.16
C GLN A 141 9.48 -3.78 0.51
N VAL A 142 8.67 -4.49 -0.28
CA VAL A 142 7.41 -5.07 0.17
C VAL A 142 7.44 -6.58 0.00
N THR A 143 7.05 -7.28 1.06
CA THR A 143 6.71 -8.70 0.97
C THR A 143 5.28 -8.88 1.45
N ALA A 144 4.55 -9.78 0.80
CA ALA A 144 3.18 -10.11 1.19
C ALA A 144 2.99 -11.62 1.12
N ALA A 145 2.34 -12.18 2.13
CA ALA A 145 2.01 -13.59 2.21
C ALA A 145 0.56 -13.74 2.65
N ALA A 146 -0.16 -14.69 2.05
CA ALA A 146 -1.52 -15.03 2.41
C ALA A 146 -1.55 -16.42 3.05
N TYR A 147 -2.24 -16.53 4.18
CA TYR A 147 -2.32 -17.74 4.98
C TYR A 147 -3.75 -18.25 5.06
N GLY A 148 -3.89 -19.59 5.06
CA GLY A 148 -5.17 -20.26 5.11
C GLY A 148 -5.66 -20.69 3.74
N ALA A 149 -6.88 -21.24 3.71
CA ALA A 149 -7.58 -21.66 2.50
C ALA A 149 -9.04 -21.19 2.58
N GLY A 150 -9.72 -21.18 1.43
CA GLY A 150 -11.10 -20.70 1.38
C GLY A 150 -11.21 -19.22 1.10
N SER A 151 -12.34 -18.62 1.48
CA SER A 151 -12.66 -17.22 1.16
C SER A 151 -12.02 -16.20 2.08
N SER A 152 -11.66 -16.59 3.31
CA SER A 152 -10.96 -15.70 4.26
C SER A 152 -9.48 -16.08 4.36
N ARG A 153 -8.62 -15.07 4.39
CA ARG A 153 -7.17 -15.25 4.50
C ARG A 153 -6.58 -14.25 5.48
N VAL A 154 -5.54 -14.68 6.19
CA VAL A 154 -4.66 -13.73 6.87
C VAL A 154 -3.60 -13.27 5.86
N VAL A 155 -3.51 -11.97 5.65
CA VAL A 155 -2.52 -11.35 4.76
C VAL A 155 -1.52 -10.61 5.62
N GLU A 156 -0.25 -11.03 5.54
CA GLU A 156 0.86 -10.38 6.21
C GLU A 156 1.63 -9.55 5.20
N VAL A 157 1.69 -8.25 5.42
CA VAL A 157 2.46 -7.30 4.61
C VAL A 157 3.61 -6.78 5.44
N THR A 158 4.83 -6.88 4.92
CA THR A 158 6.04 -6.39 5.58
C THR A 158 6.68 -5.32 4.72
N PHE A 159 6.99 -4.18 5.33
CA PHE A 159 7.72 -3.07 4.72
C PHE A 159 9.14 -3.03 5.28
N THR A 160 10.12 -3.03 4.38
CA THR A 160 11.53 -2.90 4.74
C THR A 160 12.07 -1.59 4.19
N TYR A 161 12.37 -0.67 5.10
CA TYR A 161 12.94 0.64 4.78
C TYR A 161 14.46 0.64 4.98
N GLN A 162 15.18 1.39 4.14
CA GLN A 162 16.60 1.66 4.34
C GLN A 162 16.82 2.75 5.40
N THR A 163 15.86 3.65 5.54
CA THR A 163 15.91 4.77 6.49
C THR A 163 15.06 4.45 7.72
N GLY A 164 15.55 4.80 8.90
CA GLY A 164 14.82 4.59 10.15
C GLY A 164 13.54 5.44 10.24
N ARG A 165 12.57 4.95 11.00
CA ARG A 165 11.24 5.58 11.13
C ARG A 165 11.28 7.03 11.58
N ASP A 166 12.12 7.35 12.58
CA ASP A 166 12.23 8.72 13.10
C ASP A 166 12.80 9.66 12.05
N ALA A 167 13.78 9.20 11.27
CA ALA A 167 14.35 9.97 10.17
C ALA A 167 13.31 10.19 9.05
N LEU A 168 12.51 9.17 8.72
CA LEU A 168 11.42 9.29 7.73
C LEU A 168 10.36 10.30 8.18
N ARG A 169 10.01 10.30 9.46
CA ARG A 169 9.07 11.29 10.03
C ARG A 169 9.63 12.70 9.99
N GLN A 170 10.92 12.85 10.26
CA GLN A 170 11.60 14.15 10.15
C GLN A 170 11.61 14.64 8.70
N MET A 171 11.92 13.77 7.74
CA MET A 171 11.84 14.10 6.32
C MET A 171 10.45 14.59 5.93
N GLN A 172 9.40 13.89 6.36
CA GLN A 172 8.01 14.28 6.11
C GLN A 172 7.71 15.66 6.68
N SER A 173 8.16 15.97 7.88
CA SER A 173 7.96 17.27 8.51
C SER A 173 8.66 18.41 7.75
N GLN A 174 9.73 18.11 7.02
CA GLN A 174 10.47 19.10 6.22
C GLN A 174 9.80 19.39 4.87
N VAL A 175 9.09 18.44 4.29
CA VAL A 175 8.40 18.65 3.01
C VAL A 175 6.99 19.19 3.17
N LYS A 176 6.35 18.97 4.31
CA LYS A 176 4.99 19.47 4.57
C LYS A 176 4.83 20.98 4.33
N PRO A 177 5.73 21.86 4.78
CA PRO A 177 5.62 23.29 4.53
C PRO A 177 5.60 23.67 3.05
N VAL A 178 6.26 22.91 2.19
CA VAL A 178 6.27 23.15 0.74
C VAL A 178 4.88 22.93 0.15
N PHE A 179 4.21 21.85 0.53
CA PHE A 179 2.83 21.58 0.10
C PHE A 179 1.84 22.58 0.69
N ASP A 180 2.01 22.98 1.95
CA ASP A 180 1.19 24.00 2.58
C ASP A 180 1.35 25.35 1.86
N ALA A 181 2.56 25.73 1.50
CA ALA A 181 2.84 26.93 0.72
C ALA A 181 2.20 26.88 -0.68
N ALA A 182 2.27 25.73 -1.35
CA ALA A 182 1.62 25.53 -2.64
C ALA A 182 0.11 25.71 -2.55
N SER A 183 -0.51 25.18 -1.50
CA SER A 183 -1.96 25.33 -1.27
C SER A 183 -2.37 26.79 -1.05
N LEU A 184 -1.54 27.58 -0.38
CA LEU A 184 -1.79 29.00 -0.17
C LEU A 184 -1.57 29.86 -1.44
N TYR A 185 -0.73 29.38 -2.35
CA TYR A 185 -0.44 30.06 -3.61
C TYR A 185 -1.59 29.98 -4.61
N VAL A 186 -2.46 28.98 -4.47
CA VAL A 186 -3.58 28.73 -5.37
C VAL A 186 -4.83 29.46 -4.88
N SER A 187 -5.51 30.15 -5.80
CA SER A 187 -6.77 30.83 -5.50
C SER A 187 -7.91 29.80 -5.29
N GLY A 188 -8.51 29.79 -4.08
CA GLY A 188 -9.57 28.85 -3.74
C GLY A 188 -10.80 28.89 -4.66
N ASP A 189 -11.13 30.07 -5.17
CA ASP A 189 -12.26 30.32 -6.08
C ASP A 189 -11.85 30.32 -7.56
N GLY A 190 -10.59 30.03 -7.87
CA GLY A 190 -10.07 30.04 -9.23
C GLY A 190 -10.63 28.88 -10.07
N GLU A 191 -10.67 29.09 -11.39
CA GLU A 191 -10.95 28.03 -12.34
C GLU A 191 -9.76 27.06 -12.44
N ASP A 192 -10.00 25.86 -12.94
CA ASP A 192 -8.98 24.82 -13.04
C ASP A 192 -7.74 25.29 -13.78
N HIS A 193 -7.92 25.97 -14.92
CA HIS A 193 -6.79 26.50 -15.70
C HIS A 193 -5.92 27.46 -14.88
N GLN A 194 -6.54 28.35 -14.12
CA GLN A 194 -5.84 29.28 -13.27
C GLN A 194 -5.03 28.57 -12.18
N LYS A 195 -5.65 27.58 -11.52
CA LYS A 195 -4.97 26.78 -10.50
C LYS A 195 -3.79 25.99 -11.06
N LEU A 196 -3.99 25.36 -12.22
CA LEU A 196 -2.93 24.61 -12.92
C LEU A 196 -1.75 25.51 -13.27
N SER A 197 -2.01 26.71 -13.77
CA SER A 197 -1.00 27.71 -14.10
C SER A 197 -0.29 28.25 -12.86
N GLN A 198 -1.02 28.49 -11.76
CA GLN A 198 -0.45 28.96 -10.49
C GLN A 198 0.48 27.92 -9.87
N LEU A 199 0.11 26.65 -9.87
CA LEU A 199 0.97 25.58 -9.36
C LEU A 199 2.22 25.38 -10.22
N TYR A 200 2.09 25.50 -11.54
CA TYR A 200 3.25 25.56 -12.44
C TYR A 200 4.21 26.67 -12.04
N ALA A 201 3.71 27.88 -11.87
CA ALA A 201 4.52 29.04 -11.48
C ALA A 201 5.18 28.82 -10.11
N PHE A 202 4.43 28.28 -9.15
CA PHE A 202 4.97 27.94 -7.83
C PHE A 202 6.21 27.06 -7.91
N LEU A 203 6.14 25.99 -8.73
CA LEU A 203 7.25 25.05 -8.89
C LEU A 203 8.43 25.67 -9.66
N MET A 204 8.15 26.30 -10.78
CA MET A 204 9.21 26.81 -11.67
C MET A 204 9.94 28.02 -11.09
N GLU A 205 9.31 28.78 -10.21
CA GLU A 205 9.96 29.90 -9.51
C GLU A 205 10.88 29.44 -8.36
N ARG A 206 10.61 28.26 -7.79
CA ARG A 206 11.28 27.80 -6.56
C ARG A 206 12.29 26.70 -6.77
N PHE A 207 12.15 25.93 -7.85
CA PHE A 207 12.94 24.71 -8.06
C PHE A 207 13.64 24.73 -9.41
N ASP A 208 14.80 24.09 -9.44
CA ASP A 208 15.64 24.00 -10.64
C ASP A 208 15.71 22.55 -11.14
N TYR A 209 15.71 22.40 -12.47
CA TYR A 209 15.96 21.13 -13.10
C TYR A 209 17.41 20.71 -12.97
N LYS A 210 17.61 19.50 -12.43
CA LYS A 210 18.93 18.87 -12.35
C LYS A 210 18.75 17.36 -12.20
N ILE A 211 19.59 16.60 -12.89
CA ILE A 211 19.64 15.15 -12.71
C ILE A 211 20.38 14.86 -11.41
N GLU A 212 19.66 14.37 -10.40
CA GLU A 212 20.21 13.99 -9.11
C GLU A 212 19.65 12.64 -8.65
N THR A 213 20.44 11.96 -7.80
CA THR A 213 20.01 10.74 -7.12
C THR A 213 19.62 11.05 -5.68
N SER A 214 18.45 10.54 -5.27
CA SER A 214 17.90 10.71 -3.92
C SER A 214 17.17 9.43 -3.54
N ILE A 215 16.80 9.33 -2.26
CA ILE A 215 15.92 8.23 -1.77
C ILE A 215 14.65 8.18 -2.61
N THR A 216 14.03 9.33 -2.85
CA THR A 216 13.00 9.50 -3.87
C THR A 216 13.29 10.79 -4.65
N PRO A 217 13.03 10.81 -5.97
CA PRO A 217 13.19 12.03 -6.77
C PRO A 217 12.39 13.20 -6.22
N ALA A 218 11.16 12.97 -5.77
CA ALA A 218 10.31 14.00 -5.19
C ALA A 218 10.91 14.62 -3.94
N TYR A 219 11.53 13.83 -3.07
CA TYR A 219 12.17 14.35 -1.87
C TYR A 219 13.35 15.25 -2.20
N SER A 220 14.16 14.90 -3.20
CA SER A 220 15.25 15.76 -3.66
C SER A 220 14.74 17.14 -4.08
N LEU A 221 13.66 17.17 -4.88
CA LEU A 221 13.06 18.43 -5.31
C LEU A 221 12.53 19.24 -4.13
N LEU A 222 11.74 18.61 -3.27
CA LEU A 222 11.07 19.29 -2.15
C LEU A 222 12.04 19.77 -1.08
N ARG A 223 13.12 19.04 -0.83
CA ARG A 223 14.07 19.35 0.24
C ARG A 223 15.25 20.19 -0.23
N HIS A 224 15.77 19.90 -1.42
CA HIS A 224 16.99 20.52 -1.94
C HIS A 224 16.75 21.52 -3.08
N GLY A 225 15.54 21.60 -3.57
CA GLY A 225 15.15 22.54 -4.62
C GLY A 225 15.58 22.16 -6.03
N VAL A 226 16.07 20.95 -6.23
CA VAL A 226 16.55 20.45 -7.52
C VAL A 226 16.01 19.07 -7.81
N GLY A 227 15.65 18.79 -9.06
CA GLY A 227 15.16 17.50 -9.48
C GLY A 227 15.07 17.33 -10.98
N ASP A 228 14.84 16.11 -11.41
CA ASP A 228 14.67 15.73 -12.81
C ASP A 228 13.19 15.86 -13.25
N SER A 229 12.90 15.46 -14.50
CA SER A 229 11.54 15.52 -15.04
C SER A 229 10.54 14.71 -14.20
N ARG A 230 10.95 13.56 -13.69
CA ARG A 230 10.10 12.69 -12.85
C ARG A 230 9.74 13.38 -11.54
N ALA A 231 10.72 14.03 -10.89
CA ALA A 231 10.49 14.75 -9.65
C ALA A 231 9.49 15.90 -9.84
N PHE A 232 9.67 16.72 -10.87
CA PHE A 232 8.75 17.82 -11.19
C PHE A 232 7.34 17.29 -11.50
N ALA A 233 7.21 16.30 -12.35
CA ALA A 233 5.90 15.76 -12.73
C ALA A 233 5.17 15.11 -11.55
N THR A 234 5.87 14.38 -10.70
CA THR A 234 5.32 13.73 -9.52
C THR A 234 4.82 14.74 -8.49
N VAL A 235 5.63 15.74 -8.19
CA VAL A 235 5.28 16.80 -7.23
C VAL A 235 4.15 17.68 -7.75
N TYR A 236 4.19 18.05 -9.02
CA TYR A 236 3.12 18.82 -9.65
C TYR A 236 1.78 18.08 -9.57
N ALA A 237 1.76 16.80 -9.94
CA ALA A 237 0.55 15.99 -9.86
C ALA A 237 0.00 15.91 -8.45
N ALA A 238 0.84 15.75 -7.43
CA ALA A 238 0.42 15.71 -6.04
C ALA A 238 -0.17 17.05 -5.58
N MET A 239 0.48 18.16 -5.90
CA MET A 239 -0.02 19.50 -5.58
C MET A 239 -1.36 19.81 -6.26
N CYS A 240 -1.51 19.39 -7.52
CA CYS A 240 -2.77 19.52 -8.25
C CYS A 240 -3.90 18.72 -7.57
N ARG A 241 -3.64 17.47 -7.22
CA ARG A 241 -4.64 16.64 -6.53
C ARG A 241 -5.07 17.23 -5.19
N LEU A 242 -4.13 17.76 -4.42
CA LEU A 242 -4.43 18.44 -3.15
C LEU A 242 -5.26 19.71 -3.35
N ALA A 243 -5.15 20.34 -4.50
CA ALA A 243 -5.96 21.52 -4.89
C ALA A 243 -7.30 21.13 -5.54
N GLY A 244 -7.64 19.83 -5.61
CA GLY A 244 -8.88 19.34 -6.21
C GLY A 244 -8.86 19.21 -7.72
N LEU A 245 -7.67 19.21 -8.32
CA LEU A 245 -7.47 19.08 -9.77
C LEU A 245 -7.12 17.65 -10.14
N GLU A 246 -7.57 17.20 -11.31
CA GLU A 246 -7.16 15.92 -11.87
C GLU A 246 -5.85 16.09 -12.65
N CYS A 247 -4.82 15.40 -12.20
CA CYS A 247 -3.50 15.42 -12.81
C CYS A 247 -2.83 14.06 -12.61
N MET A 248 -2.27 13.53 -13.68
CA MET A 248 -1.55 12.26 -13.65
C MET A 248 -0.14 12.42 -14.18
N THR A 249 0.74 11.51 -13.84
CA THR A 249 2.10 11.44 -14.39
C THR A 249 2.11 10.49 -15.59
N VAL A 250 2.84 10.88 -16.62
CA VAL A 250 3.07 10.07 -17.82
C VAL A 250 4.54 9.74 -17.90
N THR A 251 4.88 8.47 -17.95
CA THR A 251 6.24 8.00 -18.14
C THR A 251 6.42 7.50 -19.57
N GLY A 252 7.43 8.00 -20.24
CA GLY A 252 7.74 7.63 -21.62
C GLY A 252 9.12 8.12 -22.00
N THR A 253 9.28 8.55 -23.25
CA THR A 253 10.53 9.12 -23.76
C THR A 253 10.27 10.45 -24.46
N HIS A 254 11.27 11.32 -24.42
CA HIS A 254 11.33 12.54 -25.22
C HIS A 254 12.70 12.61 -25.88
N ALA A 255 12.71 12.77 -27.20
CA ALA A 255 13.94 12.74 -27.99
C ALA A 255 14.80 11.48 -27.73
N GLY A 256 14.16 10.34 -27.50
CA GLY A 256 14.81 9.06 -27.23
C GLY A 256 15.29 8.84 -25.81
N GLU A 257 15.20 9.83 -24.93
CA GLU A 257 15.61 9.72 -23.53
C GLU A 257 14.40 9.53 -22.60
N PRO A 258 14.55 8.79 -21.49
CA PRO A 258 13.49 8.66 -20.49
C PRO A 258 13.01 10.03 -20.01
N TRP A 259 11.70 10.22 -19.99
CA TRP A 259 11.10 11.49 -19.62
C TRP A 259 9.75 11.27 -18.94
N THR A 260 9.42 12.12 -18.00
CA THR A 260 8.14 12.12 -17.30
C THR A 260 7.49 13.49 -17.39
N TRP A 261 6.20 13.51 -17.68
CA TRP A 261 5.40 14.75 -17.77
C TRP A 261 4.01 14.49 -17.20
N ASN A 262 3.08 15.39 -17.42
CA ASN A 262 1.75 15.28 -16.86
C ASN A 262 0.67 15.28 -17.94
N ILE A 263 -0.49 14.69 -17.61
CA ILE A 263 -1.75 14.93 -18.28
C ILE A 263 -2.69 15.53 -17.23
N VAL A 264 -3.34 16.63 -17.58
CA VAL A 264 -4.28 17.36 -16.73
C VAL A 264 -5.68 17.36 -17.35
N LEU A 265 -6.69 17.45 -16.50
CA LEU A 265 -8.07 17.72 -16.92
C LEU A 265 -8.35 19.22 -16.71
N ASP A 266 -8.65 19.92 -17.80
CA ASP A 266 -8.97 21.36 -17.76
C ASP A 266 -10.24 21.62 -18.57
N ALA A 267 -11.26 22.16 -17.91
CA ALA A 267 -12.57 22.46 -18.50
C ALA A 267 -13.17 21.26 -19.28
N GLY A 268 -13.04 20.06 -18.76
CA GLY A 268 -13.60 18.84 -19.34
C GLY A 268 -12.76 18.21 -20.45
N HIS A 269 -11.57 18.72 -20.74
CA HIS A 269 -10.67 18.20 -21.74
C HIS A 269 -9.31 17.83 -21.14
N TYR A 270 -8.72 16.73 -21.62
CA TYR A 270 -7.38 16.33 -21.23
C TYR A 270 -6.31 16.97 -22.10
N TYR A 271 -5.23 17.41 -21.48
CA TYR A 271 -4.08 18.01 -22.13
C TYR A 271 -2.78 17.47 -21.52
N HIS A 272 -1.76 17.36 -22.37
CA HIS A 272 -0.40 17.15 -21.88
C HIS A 272 0.19 18.45 -21.33
N VAL A 273 0.90 18.34 -20.23
CA VAL A 273 1.69 19.44 -19.66
C VAL A 273 3.08 18.91 -19.35
N ASP A 274 4.07 19.40 -20.05
CA ASP A 274 5.47 19.19 -19.73
C ASP A 274 6.02 20.49 -19.14
N LEU A 275 6.23 20.49 -17.81
CA LEU A 275 6.60 21.68 -17.06
C LEU A 275 7.90 22.29 -17.57
N LEU A 276 8.89 21.47 -17.92
CA LEU A 276 10.19 21.91 -18.38
C LEU A 276 10.10 22.54 -19.78
N ARG A 277 9.28 21.93 -20.65
CA ARG A 277 8.97 22.50 -21.97
C ARG A 277 8.23 23.83 -21.82
N CYS A 278 7.26 23.92 -20.91
CA CYS A 278 6.57 25.16 -20.61
C CYS A 278 7.55 26.26 -20.17
N SER A 279 8.50 25.93 -19.30
CA SER A 279 9.53 26.85 -18.84
C SER A 279 10.39 27.39 -19.99
N GLU A 280 10.80 26.51 -20.91
CA GLU A 280 11.54 26.92 -22.11
C GLU A 280 10.74 27.84 -23.01
N LEU A 281 9.42 27.65 -23.08
CA LEU A 281 8.51 28.47 -23.89
C LEU A 281 8.04 29.75 -23.19
N GLY A 282 8.42 29.95 -21.93
CA GLY A 282 8.17 31.18 -21.19
C GLY A 282 6.87 31.22 -20.35
N GLY A 283 6.15 30.10 -20.20
CA GLY A 283 4.95 30.05 -19.38
C GLY A 283 4.16 28.77 -19.50
N TYR A 284 3.15 28.61 -18.64
CA TYR A 284 2.27 27.46 -18.65
C TYR A 284 1.55 27.28 -19.97
N ARG A 285 1.60 26.08 -20.52
CA ARG A 285 0.92 25.69 -21.76
C ARG A 285 0.42 24.28 -21.69
N GLU A 286 -0.69 24.04 -22.36
CA GLU A 286 -1.34 22.76 -22.51
C GLU A 286 -1.23 22.28 -23.95
N PHE A 287 -0.95 20.98 -24.15
CA PHE A 287 -0.69 20.42 -25.46
C PHE A 287 -1.64 19.26 -25.76
N THR A 288 -2.06 19.19 -27.03
CA THR A 288 -2.79 18.03 -27.56
C THR A 288 -1.82 16.90 -27.93
N ASP A 289 -2.35 15.70 -28.20
CA ASP A 289 -1.54 14.57 -28.66
C ASP A 289 -0.73 14.93 -29.92
N GLN A 290 -1.34 15.67 -30.86
CA GLN A 290 -0.69 16.07 -32.10
C GLN A 290 0.50 17.01 -31.87
N GLU A 291 0.48 17.76 -30.80
CA GLU A 291 1.54 18.71 -30.42
C GLU A 291 2.69 18.06 -29.66
N MET A 292 2.62 16.74 -29.40
CA MET A 292 3.62 15.99 -28.65
C MET A 292 4.61 15.26 -29.57
N SER A 293 5.04 15.92 -30.65
CA SER A 293 6.06 15.41 -31.56
C SER A 293 7.38 15.17 -30.81
N GLY A 294 7.98 13.99 -31.01
CA GLY A 294 9.21 13.61 -30.32
C GLY A 294 9.00 12.94 -28.96
N TYR A 295 7.76 12.87 -28.48
CA TYR A 295 7.39 12.13 -27.28
C TYR A 295 6.81 10.78 -27.64
N VAL A 296 7.16 9.75 -26.85
CA VAL A 296 6.60 8.40 -26.99
C VAL A 296 6.10 7.94 -25.63
N TRP A 297 4.88 7.44 -25.59
CA TRP A 297 4.26 6.89 -24.39
C TRP A 297 3.29 5.77 -24.77
N ASP A 298 2.82 4.99 -23.80
CA ASP A 298 1.78 4.00 -24.03
C ASP A 298 0.41 4.67 -24.16
N TYR A 299 -0.05 4.84 -25.40
CA TYR A 299 -1.30 5.52 -25.72
C TYR A 299 -2.53 4.84 -25.10
N THR A 300 -2.44 3.55 -24.78
CA THR A 300 -3.57 2.80 -24.21
C THR A 300 -3.70 2.96 -22.70
N ALA A 301 -2.64 3.42 -22.04
CA ALA A 301 -2.59 3.56 -20.59
C ALA A 301 -3.09 4.92 -20.07
N TYR A 302 -3.29 5.89 -20.96
CA TYR A 302 -3.63 7.27 -20.59
C TYR A 302 -4.80 7.80 -21.42
N PRO A 303 -5.52 8.83 -20.93
CA PRO A 303 -6.57 9.49 -21.72
C PRO A 303 -6.03 10.09 -23.00
N GLU A 304 -6.87 10.10 -24.03
CA GLU A 304 -6.58 10.85 -25.24
C GLU A 304 -6.65 12.36 -24.99
N CYS A 305 -5.73 13.10 -25.62
CA CYS A 305 -5.70 14.56 -25.59
C CYS A 305 -5.96 15.10 -27.01
N PRO A 306 -7.23 15.04 -27.49
CA PRO A 306 -7.53 15.36 -28.88
C PRO A 306 -7.39 16.86 -29.16
N ALA A 307 -7.13 17.18 -30.41
CA ALA A 307 -7.27 18.56 -30.90
C ALA A 307 -8.72 19.03 -30.77
N ALA A 308 -8.88 20.28 -30.46
CA ALA A 308 -10.22 20.87 -30.29
C ALA A 308 -11.01 20.89 -31.58
#